data_f41cdbb54b655b0013525a19713cb759
#
_entry.id   f41cdbb54b655b0013525a19713cb759
#
_cell.length_a   1.000
_cell.length_b   1.000
_cell.length_c   1.000
_cell.angle_alpha   90.00
_cell.angle_beta   90.00
_cell.angle_gamma   90.00
#
_symmetry.space_group_name_H-M   'P 1'
#
loop_
_entity.id
_entity.type
_entity.pdbx_description
1 polymer ?
#
loop_
_entity_poly.entity_id
_entity_poly.type
_entity_poly.pdbx_seq_one_letter_code
_entity_poly.pdbx_strand_id
1 'polypeptide(L)'
;MRWVTEVIGPGSRVMSARRLRLGSWHVNHALNVADGGGRTHRLVLRRWARPGWETGDPDYTVERETRVLGLLGPTSVPTPVVVAADPAGVHCGVPAIILTRLPGHPPHPADAATGGFCCQLAETLAVIHDAGSAAGARLDPYRLYYDRPRAAPARWMHRYAVWAQATAVARQPPPAAAMTLIHRDYHPGNTLWSRGRLTGVVDWTQASCGPPGLDLGHMRWNLVADHGQQAADRFLACYRAATGITLDEQPYWDLVSLLDLLLGVDDPGDIGAEDLRRFEDYAKTALSGLR
;
A
#
# COMPACT_ATOMS: atom_id res chain seq x y z
N MET A 1 11.05 16.49 -18.80
CA MET A 1 9.91 16.43 -19.76
C MET A 1 10.33 15.87 -21.12
N ARG A 2 11.57 16.12 -21.57
CA ARG A 2 12.10 15.58 -22.83
C ARG A 2 11.92 14.05 -22.93
N TRP A 3 12.32 13.29 -21.92
CA TRP A 3 12.13 11.83 -21.89
C TRP A 3 10.67 11.40 -22.12
N VAL A 4 9.68 12.07 -21.52
CA VAL A 4 8.26 11.75 -21.70
C VAL A 4 7.84 11.89 -23.18
N THR A 5 8.30 12.94 -23.86
CA THR A 5 7.99 13.14 -25.30
C THR A 5 8.72 12.16 -26.18
N GLU A 6 9.95 11.78 -25.86
CA GLU A 6 10.70 10.73 -26.57
C GLU A 6 9.98 9.38 -26.46
N VAL A 7 9.47 9.02 -25.28
CA VAL A 7 8.74 7.76 -25.04
C VAL A 7 7.41 7.70 -25.80
N ILE A 8 6.66 8.81 -25.84
CA ILE A 8 5.36 8.85 -26.54
C ILE A 8 5.54 8.89 -28.05
N GLY A 9 6.63 9.44 -28.55
CA GLY A 9 7.01 9.41 -29.97
C GLY A 9 7.08 10.78 -30.62
N PRO A 10 7.46 10.80 -31.92
CA PRO A 10 7.66 12.02 -32.69
C PRO A 10 6.41 12.91 -32.74
N GLY A 11 6.61 14.22 -32.65
CA GLY A 11 5.52 15.20 -32.69
C GLY A 11 4.74 15.34 -31.38
N SER A 12 5.12 14.57 -30.34
CA SER A 12 4.45 14.67 -29.05
C SER A 12 4.87 15.92 -28.25
N ARG A 13 3.94 16.43 -27.44
CA ARG A 13 4.15 17.60 -26.58
C ARG A 13 3.45 17.46 -25.24
N VAL A 14 4.09 17.90 -24.16
CA VAL A 14 3.47 17.98 -22.84
C VAL A 14 2.54 19.18 -22.80
N MET A 15 1.24 18.93 -22.69
CA MET A 15 0.20 19.96 -22.64
C MET A 15 0.03 20.54 -21.24
N SER A 16 0.19 19.70 -20.21
CA SER A 16 0.15 20.14 -18.81
C SER A 16 0.94 19.19 -17.92
N ALA A 17 1.51 19.76 -16.86
CA ALA A 17 2.19 19.04 -15.80
C ALA A 17 1.77 19.62 -14.45
N ARG A 18 1.27 18.77 -13.55
CA ARG A 18 0.83 19.16 -12.21
C ARG A 18 1.45 18.22 -11.18
N ARG A 19 2.15 18.79 -10.19
CA ARG A 19 2.66 17.99 -9.06
C ARG A 19 1.47 17.41 -8.28
N LEU A 20 1.53 16.11 -8.00
CA LEU A 20 0.64 15.44 -7.07
C LEU A 20 1.22 15.59 -5.66
N ARG A 21 0.36 15.96 -4.71
CA ARG A 21 0.80 16.26 -3.33
C ARG A 21 0.91 15.01 -2.45
N LEU A 22 0.39 13.88 -2.93
CA LEU A 22 0.38 12.62 -2.20
C LEU A 22 1.66 11.82 -2.45
N GLY A 23 2.08 11.07 -1.45
CA GLY A 23 3.28 10.25 -1.45
C GLY A 23 4.41 10.87 -0.64
N SER A 24 4.92 10.11 0.35
CA SER A 24 6.01 10.53 1.24
C SER A 24 7.38 10.34 0.60
N TRP A 25 7.57 9.33 -0.22
CA TRP A 25 8.88 8.90 -0.75
C TRP A 25 9.17 9.35 -2.19
N HIS A 26 8.16 9.67 -2.98
CA HIS A 26 8.31 9.98 -4.41
C HIS A 26 7.84 11.40 -4.75
N VAL A 27 8.38 11.95 -5.83
CA VAL A 27 7.85 13.17 -6.45
C VAL A 27 7.04 12.78 -7.68
N ASN A 28 5.73 12.88 -7.57
CA ASN A 28 4.78 12.48 -8.60
C ASN A 28 4.24 13.69 -9.37
N HIS A 29 4.19 13.58 -10.71
CA HIS A 29 3.59 14.59 -11.60
C HIS A 29 2.54 13.94 -12.50
N ALA A 30 1.31 14.45 -12.45
CA ALA A 30 0.30 14.13 -13.44
C ALA A 30 0.57 14.94 -14.72
N LEU A 31 0.61 14.24 -15.84
CA LEU A 31 0.90 14.80 -17.15
C LEU A 31 -0.26 14.56 -18.11
N ASN A 32 -0.53 15.53 -18.99
CA ASN A 32 -1.29 15.31 -20.21
C ASN A 32 -0.34 15.54 -21.38
N VAL A 33 -0.20 14.56 -22.25
CA VAL A 33 0.73 14.60 -23.39
C VAL A 33 -0.06 14.33 -24.65
N ALA A 34 -0.04 15.28 -25.59
CA ALA A 34 -0.58 15.03 -26.94
C ALA A 34 0.50 14.35 -27.79
N ASP A 35 0.14 13.29 -28.50
CA ASP A 35 1.01 12.70 -29.53
C ASP A 35 0.90 13.43 -30.88
N GLY A 36 1.73 13.04 -31.85
CA GLY A 36 1.73 13.63 -33.20
C GLY A 36 0.41 13.48 -33.96
N GLY A 37 -0.44 12.54 -33.57
CA GLY A 37 -1.78 12.32 -34.13
C GLY A 37 -2.90 13.09 -33.37
N GLY A 38 -2.55 13.87 -32.34
CA GLY A 38 -3.50 14.63 -31.55
C GLY A 38 -4.19 13.86 -30.42
N ARG A 39 -3.88 12.58 -30.20
CA ARG A 39 -4.40 11.80 -29.07
C ARG A 39 -3.75 12.27 -27.77
N THR A 40 -4.53 12.40 -26.70
CA THR A 40 -4.02 12.77 -25.39
C THR A 40 -3.75 11.54 -24.53
N HIS A 41 -2.51 11.39 -24.09
CA HIS A 41 -2.06 10.41 -23.11
C HIS A 41 -2.09 11.02 -21.71
N ARG A 42 -2.77 10.36 -20.77
CA ARG A 42 -2.81 10.75 -19.36
C ARG A 42 -1.80 9.88 -18.61
N LEU A 43 -0.74 10.52 -18.09
CA LEU A 43 0.40 9.83 -17.50
C LEU A 43 0.68 10.33 -16.09
N VAL A 44 1.44 9.54 -15.34
CA VAL A 44 2.11 9.92 -14.11
C VAL A 44 3.60 9.72 -14.31
N LEU A 45 4.39 10.77 -14.11
CA LEU A 45 5.84 10.66 -13.94
C LEU A 45 6.14 10.60 -12.45
N ARG A 46 6.62 9.46 -11.98
CA ARG A 46 7.08 9.21 -10.61
C ARG A 46 8.60 9.24 -10.60
N ARG A 47 9.19 9.97 -9.65
CA ARG A 47 10.65 10.09 -9.51
C ARG A 47 11.05 9.86 -8.06
N TRP A 48 12.12 9.13 -7.86
CA TRP A 48 12.78 8.93 -6.56
C TRP A 48 13.70 10.14 -6.28
N ALA A 49 13.12 11.28 -5.98
CA ALA A 49 13.80 12.57 -5.91
C ALA A 49 13.71 13.24 -4.54
N ARG A 50 13.31 12.51 -3.50
CA ARG A 50 13.35 13.05 -2.13
C ARG A 50 14.72 12.82 -1.50
N PRO A 51 15.17 13.73 -0.62
CA PRO A 51 16.42 13.52 0.14
C PRO A 51 16.38 12.15 0.85
N GLY A 52 17.46 11.41 0.79
CA GLY A 52 17.59 10.10 1.43
C GLY A 52 17.06 8.91 0.60
N TRP A 53 16.59 9.12 -0.61
CA TRP A 53 16.14 8.02 -1.46
C TRP A 53 17.26 6.98 -1.72
N GLU A 54 18.53 7.41 -1.78
CA GLU A 54 19.70 6.54 -2.00
C GLU A 54 19.96 5.60 -0.84
N THR A 55 19.59 6.00 0.37
CA THR A 55 19.78 5.22 1.61
C THR A 55 18.48 4.55 2.05
N GLY A 56 17.43 4.72 1.27
CA GLY A 56 16.12 4.19 1.55
C GLY A 56 16.05 2.66 1.50
N ASP A 57 14.91 2.14 1.87
CA ASP A 57 14.60 0.73 1.86
C ASP A 57 14.89 0.13 0.46
N PRO A 58 15.70 -0.95 0.36
CA PRO A 58 16.00 -1.62 -0.91
C PRO A 58 14.75 -2.14 -1.63
N ASP A 59 13.63 -2.18 -0.92
CA ASP A 59 12.34 -2.55 -1.49
C ASP A 59 11.69 -1.41 -2.29
N TYR A 60 12.10 -0.14 -2.12
CA TYR A 60 11.56 1.02 -2.83
C TYR A 60 12.32 1.34 -4.12
N THR A 61 12.30 0.44 -5.09
CA THR A 61 13.00 0.62 -6.37
C THR A 61 12.08 0.68 -7.57
N VAL A 62 12.55 1.34 -8.66
CA VAL A 62 11.86 1.38 -9.96
C VAL A 62 11.71 -0.01 -10.53
N GLU A 63 12.75 -0.84 -10.42
CA GLU A 63 12.77 -2.21 -10.93
C GLU A 63 11.71 -3.06 -10.27
N ARG A 64 11.57 -2.93 -8.94
CA ARG A 64 10.57 -3.68 -8.18
C ARG A 64 9.15 -3.29 -8.59
N GLU A 65 8.84 -1.99 -8.62
CA GLU A 65 7.50 -1.52 -9.04
C GLU A 65 7.22 -1.93 -10.48
N THR A 66 8.20 -1.82 -11.39
CA THR A 66 8.08 -2.25 -12.79
C THR A 66 7.76 -3.74 -12.90
N ARG A 67 8.48 -4.57 -12.14
CA ARG A 67 8.29 -6.03 -12.11
C ARG A 67 6.89 -6.40 -11.61
N VAL A 68 6.46 -5.81 -10.50
CA VAL A 68 5.13 -6.07 -9.92
C VAL A 68 4.01 -5.67 -10.88
N LEU A 69 4.06 -4.46 -11.42
CA LEU A 69 3.06 -3.98 -12.38
C LEU A 69 3.03 -4.83 -13.67
N GLY A 70 4.18 -5.33 -14.10
CA GLY A 70 4.27 -6.29 -15.22
C GLY A 70 3.57 -7.61 -14.91
N LEU A 71 3.67 -8.13 -13.69
CA LEU A 71 2.98 -9.34 -13.24
C LEU A 71 1.46 -9.14 -13.12
N LEU A 72 1.02 -7.94 -12.74
CA LEU A 72 -0.39 -7.60 -12.56
C LEU A 72 -1.08 -7.20 -13.86
N GLY A 73 -0.33 -6.79 -14.87
CA GLY A 73 -0.89 -6.33 -16.16
C GLY A 73 -1.90 -7.29 -16.82
N PRO A 74 -1.69 -8.62 -16.81
CA PRO A 74 -2.66 -9.59 -17.34
C PRO A 74 -3.86 -9.90 -16.45
N THR A 75 -3.92 -9.32 -15.25
CA THR A 75 -4.96 -9.61 -14.25
C THR A 75 -6.09 -8.59 -14.28
N SER A 76 -7.16 -8.84 -13.52
CA SER A 76 -8.27 -7.90 -13.32
C SER A 76 -8.01 -6.84 -12.25
N VAL A 77 -6.83 -6.85 -11.62
CA VAL A 77 -6.46 -5.85 -10.60
C VAL A 77 -6.34 -4.47 -11.26
N PRO A 78 -7.04 -3.45 -10.78
CA PRO A 78 -7.04 -2.11 -11.39
C PRO A 78 -5.73 -1.35 -11.08
N THR A 79 -4.66 -1.64 -11.83
CA THR A 79 -3.33 -1.07 -11.64
C THR A 79 -2.92 -0.14 -12.78
N PRO A 80 -1.99 0.81 -12.54
CA PRO A 80 -1.32 1.52 -13.63
C PRO A 80 -0.53 0.56 -14.53
N VAL A 81 -0.39 0.92 -15.80
CA VAL A 81 0.49 0.23 -16.74
C VAL A 81 1.81 1.00 -16.83
N VAL A 82 2.93 0.28 -16.81
CA VAL A 82 4.26 0.86 -17.04
C VAL A 82 4.39 1.25 -18.52
N VAL A 83 4.67 2.53 -18.76
CA VAL A 83 4.91 3.06 -20.11
C VAL A 83 6.40 3.08 -20.41
N ALA A 84 7.22 3.49 -19.44
CA ALA A 84 8.68 3.43 -19.49
C ALA A 84 9.28 3.47 -18.09
N ALA A 85 10.47 2.92 -17.93
CA ALA A 85 11.23 2.93 -16.68
C ALA A 85 12.67 3.42 -16.93
N ASP A 86 13.21 4.18 -15.98
CA ASP A 86 14.57 4.70 -15.95
C ASP A 86 15.19 4.43 -14.57
N PRO A 87 15.55 3.16 -14.29
CA PRO A 87 16.11 2.81 -12.98
C PRO A 87 17.44 3.48 -12.68
N ALA A 88 18.25 3.72 -13.71
CA ALA A 88 19.56 4.35 -13.56
C ALA A 88 19.50 5.89 -13.49
N GLY A 89 18.31 6.50 -13.67
CA GLY A 89 18.15 7.96 -13.62
C GLY A 89 18.78 8.72 -14.79
N VAL A 90 19.03 8.05 -15.92
CA VAL A 90 19.70 8.64 -17.09
C VAL A 90 18.94 9.83 -17.65
N HIS A 91 17.60 9.76 -17.65
CA HIS A 91 16.74 10.77 -18.24
C HIS A 91 16.30 11.88 -17.27
N CYS A 92 16.24 11.54 -15.97
CA CYS A 92 15.71 12.46 -14.96
C CYS A 92 16.73 12.91 -13.91
N GLY A 93 17.98 12.41 -13.97
CA GLY A 93 19.02 12.62 -12.95
C GLY A 93 18.75 11.84 -11.64
N VAL A 94 17.65 11.13 -11.56
CA VAL A 94 17.23 10.24 -10.47
C VAL A 94 16.39 9.11 -11.06
N PRO A 95 16.29 7.94 -10.40
CA PRO A 95 15.41 6.87 -10.85
C PRO A 95 13.98 7.35 -11.09
N ALA A 96 13.36 6.89 -12.16
CA ALA A 96 12.03 7.36 -12.56
C ALA A 96 11.23 6.30 -13.31
N ILE A 97 9.91 6.42 -13.27
CA ILE A 97 8.98 5.58 -14.03
C ILE A 97 7.85 6.44 -14.61
N ILE A 98 7.46 6.15 -15.83
CA ILE A 98 6.26 6.71 -16.47
C ILE A 98 5.17 5.66 -16.44
N LEU A 99 4.05 6.01 -15.84
CA LEU A 99 2.88 5.15 -15.66
C LEU A 99 1.67 5.74 -16.37
N THR A 100 0.74 4.91 -16.80
CA THR A 100 -0.60 5.38 -17.14
C THR A 100 -1.28 5.99 -15.92
N ARG A 101 -2.03 7.09 -16.11
CA ARG A 101 -2.79 7.70 -15.02
C ARG A 101 -4.19 7.12 -14.96
N LEU A 102 -4.47 6.38 -13.88
CA LEU A 102 -5.79 5.87 -13.59
C LEU A 102 -6.80 7.01 -13.35
N PRO A 103 -8.09 6.81 -13.64
CA PRO A 103 -9.13 7.77 -13.29
C PRO A 103 -9.38 7.78 -11.78
N GLY A 104 -9.84 8.92 -11.26
CA GLY A 104 -10.24 9.06 -9.86
C GLY A 104 -9.27 9.91 -9.04
N HIS A 105 -9.51 9.90 -7.74
CA HIS A 105 -8.79 10.63 -6.70
C HIS A 105 -8.72 9.73 -5.44
N PRO A 106 -7.81 9.97 -4.49
CA PRO A 106 -7.89 9.34 -3.18
C PRO A 106 -9.26 9.55 -2.55
N PRO A 107 -9.72 8.64 -1.67
CA PRO A 107 -11.06 8.73 -1.12
C PRO A 107 -11.30 10.06 -0.39
N HIS A 108 -12.44 10.67 -0.62
CA HIS A 108 -12.96 11.79 0.14
C HIS A 108 -13.92 11.30 1.24
N PRO A 109 -14.24 12.10 2.25
CA PRO A 109 -15.22 11.73 3.26
C PRO A 109 -16.57 11.26 2.68
N ALA A 110 -16.97 11.82 1.53
CA ALA A 110 -18.19 11.41 0.84
C ALA A 110 -18.10 9.99 0.26
N ASP A 111 -16.93 9.53 -0.19
CA ASP A 111 -16.72 8.15 -0.66
C ASP A 111 -16.78 7.20 0.53
N ALA A 112 -16.12 7.55 1.64
CA ALA A 112 -16.11 6.77 2.87
C ALA A 112 -17.49 6.66 3.54
N ALA A 113 -18.35 7.66 3.36
CA ALA A 113 -19.72 7.64 3.86
C ALA A 113 -20.64 6.70 3.08
N THR A 114 -20.21 6.18 1.93
CA THR A 114 -21.01 5.22 1.17
C THR A 114 -21.06 3.87 1.88
N GLY A 115 -22.25 3.24 1.91
CA GLY A 115 -22.41 1.93 2.54
C GLY A 115 -21.53 0.81 1.94
N GLY A 116 -20.99 1.02 0.74
CA GLY A 116 -20.13 0.07 0.02
C GLY A 116 -18.61 0.30 0.16
N PHE A 117 -18.16 1.34 0.84
CA PHE A 117 -16.73 1.71 0.90
C PHE A 117 -15.83 0.55 1.38
N CYS A 118 -16.08 0.05 2.59
CA CYS A 118 -15.30 -1.05 3.17
C CYS A 118 -15.37 -2.34 2.33
N CYS A 119 -16.53 -2.63 1.73
CA CYS A 119 -16.68 -3.83 0.92
C CYS A 119 -15.93 -3.72 -0.40
N GLN A 120 -15.94 -2.57 -1.08
CA GLN A 120 -15.16 -2.38 -2.30
C GLN A 120 -13.64 -2.47 -2.03
N LEU A 121 -13.16 -1.95 -0.90
CA LEU A 121 -11.76 -2.16 -0.46
C LEU A 121 -11.46 -3.64 -0.27
N ALA A 122 -12.33 -4.38 0.41
CA ALA A 122 -12.16 -5.80 0.70
C ALA A 122 -12.23 -6.67 -0.57
N GLU A 123 -13.20 -6.44 -1.44
CA GLU A 123 -13.37 -7.15 -2.71
C GLU A 123 -12.17 -6.91 -3.63
N THR A 124 -11.66 -5.67 -3.69
CA THR A 124 -10.46 -5.36 -4.47
C THR A 124 -9.23 -6.07 -3.92
N LEU A 125 -9.06 -6.12 -2.60
CA LEU A 125 -7.96 -6.85 -1.98
C LEU A 125 -8.06 -8.36 -2.23
N ALA A 126 -9.27 -8.91 -2.20
CA ALA A 126 -9.50 -10.33 -2.54
C ALA A 126 -9.05 -10.63 -3.97
N VAL A 127 -9.35 -9.75 -4.94
CA VAL A 127 -8.87 -9.88 -6.33
C VAL A 127 -7.35 -9.78 -6.43
N ILE A 128 -6.70 -8.91 -5.64
CA ILE A 128 -5.24 -8.82 -5.58
C ILE A 128 -4.64 -10.13 -5.09
N HIS A 129 -5.15 -10.68 -4.00
CA HIS A 129 -4.66 -11.92 -3.42
C HIS A 129 -4.92 -13.14 -4.31
N ASP A 130 -6.05 -13.19 -5.02
CA ASP A 130 -6.39 -14.25 -5.97
C ASP A 130 -5.46 -14.21 -7.20
N ALA A 131 -5.22 -13.03 -7.77
CA ALA A 131 -4.26 -12.84 -8.86
C ALA A 131 -2.82 -13.25 -8.48
N GLY A 132 -2.53 -13.23 -7.18
CA GLY A 132 -1.19 -13.40 -6.63
C GLY A 132 -0.69 -14.83 -6.49
N SER A 133 -1.50 -15.87 -6.58
CA SER A 133 -1.03 -17.25 -6.36
C SER A 133 0.05 -17.67 -7.39
N ALA A 134 -0.08 -17.28 -8.65
CA ALA A 134 0.95 -17.48 -9.67
C ALA A 134 2.02 -16.38 -9.70
N ALA A 135 1.67 -15.15 -9.34
CA ALA A 135 2.57 -13.99 -9.34
C ALA A 135 3.41 -13.92 -8.07
N GLY A 136 2.86 -14.27 -6.92
CA GLY A 136 3.53 -14.23 -5.62
C GLY A 136 4.81 -15.06 -5.58
N ALA A 137 4.80 -16.25 -6.17
CA ALA A 137 5.99 -17.11 -6.26
C ALA A 137 7.17 -16.47 -7.05
N ARG A 138 6.94 -15.38 -7.77
CA ARG A 138 7.93 -14.64 -8.55
C ARG A 138 8.41 -13.37 -7.84
N LEU A 139 7.89 -13.08 -6.65
CA LEU A 139 8.25 -11.92 -5.84
C LEU A 139 9.13 -12.31 -4.66
N ASP A 140 9.87 -11.33 -4.16
CA ASP A 140 10.66 -11.52 -2.95
C ASP A 140 9.74 -11.72 -1.75
N PRO A 141 10.14 -12.55 -0.77
CA PRO A 141 9.40 -12.69 0.47
C PRO A 141 9.28 -11.33 1.19
N TYR A 142 8.14 -11.13 1.87
CA TYR A 142 7.96 -9.96 2.72
C TYR A 142 9.00 -9.90 3.84
N ARG A 143 9.34 -8.69 4.26
CA ARG A 143 10.17 -8.43 5.44
C ARG A 143 9.42 -7.52 6.40
N LEU A 144 9.66 -7.70 7.69
CA LEU A 144 9.20 -6.76 8.72
C LEU A 144 10.21 -5.63 8.85
N TYR A 145 9.74 -4.43 9.17
CA TYR A 145 10.59 -3.26 9.42
C TYR A 145 11.22 -3.27 10.82
N TYR A 146 10.91 -4.27 11.63
CA TYR A 146 11.52 -4.46 12.94
C TYR A 146 12.16 -5.86 13.08
N ASP A 147 13.15 -5.97 13.96
CA ASP A 147 13.75 -7.25 14.31
C ASP A 147 12.78 -8.04 15.22
N ARG A 148 12.05 -8.97 14.66
CA ARG A 148 11.03 -9.74 15.36
C ARG A 148 11.53 -10.41 16.65
N PRO A 149 12.67 -11.12 16.71
CA PRO A 149 13.19 -11.70 17.95
C PRO A 149 13.44 -10.68 19.06
N ARG A 150 13.73 -9.45 18.69
CA ARG A 150 14.03 -8.35 19.61
C ARG A 150 12.88 -7.36 19.81
N ALA A 151 11.71 -7.64 19.23
CA ALA A 151 10.55 -6.77 19.37
C ALA A 151 10.26 -6.48 20.85
N ALA A 152 10.24 -5.21 21.21
CA ALA A 152 9.94 -4.72 22.54
C ALA A 152 9.18 -3.40 22.45
N PRO A 153 8.35 -3.05 23.42
CA PRO A 153 7.66 -1.77 23.42
C PRO A 153 8.65 -0.62 23.34
N ALA A 154 8.38 0.34 22.46
CA ALA A 154 9.15 1.56 22.38
C ALA A 154 8.91 2.44 23.63
N ARG A 155 9.90 3.26 24.01
CA ARG A 155 9.84 4.10 25.24
C ARG A 155 8.69 5.10 25.25
N TRP A 156 8.21 5.49 24.09
CA TRP A 156 7.09 6.44 23.93
C TRP A 156 5.70 5.78 24.00
N MET A 157 5.61 4.45 24.05
CA MET A 157 4.35 3.70 24.15
C MET A 157 3.81 3.74 25.58
N HIS A 158 2.67 4.41 25.81
CA HIS A 158 2.17 4.70 27.16
C HIS A 158 1.56 3.49 27.88
N ARG A 159 0.70 2.70 27.21
CA ARG A 159 0.07 1.51 27.82
C ARG A 159 1.01 0.30 27.74
N TYR A 160 2.13 0.38 28.46
CA TYR A 160 3.21 -0.60 28.40
C TYR A 160 2.75 -2.06 28.46
N ALA A 161 1.79 -2.40 29.33
CA ALA A 161 1.31 -3.77 29.48
C ALA A 161 0.66 -4.33 28.19
N VAL A 162 -0.07 -3.50 27.45
CA VAL A 162 -0.68 -3.88 26.16
C VAL A 162 0.43 -4.14 25.13
N TRP A 163 1.38 -3.23 25.04
CA TRP A 163 2.46 -3.33 24.06
C TRP A 163 3.45 -4.46 24.39
N ALA A 164 3.69 -4.73 25.70
CA ALA A 164 4.49 -5.86 26.12
C ALA A 164 3.84 -7.20 25.72
N GLN A 165 2.51 -7.32 25.83
CA GLN A 165 1.80 -8.51 25.34
C GLN A 165 1.81 -8.60 23.81
N ALA A 166 1.54 -7.49 23.11
CA ALA A 166 1.56 -7.46 21.65
C ALA A 166 2.93 -7.84 21.07
N THR A 167 4.02 -7.29 21.61
CA THR A 167 5.38 -7.65 21.21
C THR A 167 5.75 -9.08 21.59
N ALA A 168 5.24 -9.61 22.70
CA ALA A 168 5.41 -11.03 23.07
C ALA A 168 4.74 -11.96 22.05
N VAL A 169 3.55 -11.63 21.58
CA VAL A 169 2.86 -12.36 20.49
C VAL A 169 3.65 -12.25 19.19
N ALA A 170 4.10 -11.08 18.80
CA ALA A 170 4.84 -10.86 17.56
C ALA A 170 6.20 -11.59 17.52
N ARG A 171 6.81 -11.87 18.67
CA ARG A 171 8.02 -12.71 18.77
C ARG A 171 7.78 -14.19 18.49
N GLN A 172 6.56 -14.67 18.63
CA GLN A 172 6.23 -16.06 18.31
C GLN A 172 6.43 -16.33 16.82
N PRO A 173 6.71 -17.59 16.43
CA PRO A 173 6.66 -17.96 15.02
C PRO A 173 5.32 -17.59 14.40
N PRO A 174 5.29 -17.08 13.16
CA PRO A 174 4.03 -16.78 12.50
C PRO A 174 3.20 -18.05 12.32
N PRO A 175 1.88 -17.96 12.42
CA PRO A 175 1.00 -19.06 12.07
C PRO A 175 1.21 -19.46 10.60
N ALA A 176 0.99 -20.72 10.29
CA ALA A 176 1.04 -21.20 8.92
C ALA A 176 -0.03 -20.49 8.08
N ALA A 177 0.37 -19.92 6.96
CA ALA A 177 -0.52 -19.23 6.04
C ALA A 177 -0.13 -19.50 4.58
N ALA A 178 -1.12 -19.51 3.71
CA ALA A 178 -0.86 -19.51 2.27
C ALA A 178 -0.14 -18.23 1.88
N MET A 179 0.91 -18.36 1.07
CA MET A 179 1.67 -17.22 0.57
C MET A 179 1.11 -16.78 -0.78
N THR A 180 0.87 -15.49 -0.93
CA THR A 180 0.38 -14.90 -2.16
C THR A 180 1.08 -13.57 -2.44
N LEU A 181 0.72 -12.90 -3.54
CA LEU A 181 1.08 -11.50 -3.72
C LEU A 181 0.33 -10.67 -2.68
N ILE A 182 1.07 -9.87 -1.92
CA ILE A 182 0.54 -8.85 -1.02
C ILE A 182 1.04 -7.48 -1.44
N HIS A 183 0.22 -6.45 -1.22
CA HIS A 183 0.57 -5.06 -1.55
C HIS A 183 1.56 -4.45 -0.55
N ARG A 184 1.48 -4.85 0.72
CA ARG A 184 2.27 -4.37 1.87
C ARG A 184 1.92 -2.97 2.37
N ASP A 185 1.37 -2.14 1.52
CA ASP A 185 0.94 -0.77 1.82
C ASP A 185 -0.51 -0.56 1.35
N TYR A 186 -1.37 -1.58 1.55
CA TYR A 186 -2.77 -1.50 1.15
C TYR A 186 -3.60 -0.73 2.17
N HIS A 187 -3.86 0.54 1.88
CA HIS A 187 -4.67 1.43 2.72
C HIS A 187 -5.52 2.38 1.85
N PRO A 188 -6.52 3.08 2.43
CA PRO A 188 -7.41 3.94 1.65
C PRO A 188 -6.67 4.98 0.79
N GLY A 189 -5.58 5.56 1.29
CA GLY A 189 -4.77 6.56 0.58
C GLY A 189 -4.11 6.06 -0.70
N ASN A 190 -3.88 4.75 -0.83
CA ASN A 190 -3.33 4.10 -2.03
C ASN A 190 -4.42 3.57 -2.97
N THR A 191 -5.70 3.93 -2.75
CA THR A 191 -6.82 3.61 -3.63
C THR A 191 -7.35 4.86 -4.33
N LEU A 192 -7.86 4.70 -5.55
CA LEU A 192 -8.47 5.77 -6.33
C LEU A 192 -9.97 5.53 -6.48
N TRP A 193 -10.72 6.61 -6.36
CA TRP A 193 -12.19 6.58 -6.36
C TRP A 193 -12.76 7.54 -7.38
N SER A 194 -13.86 7.16 -8.00
CA SER A 194 -14.64 8.01 -8.89
C SER A 194 -16.11 7.64 -8.79
N ARG A 195 -16.95 8.63 -8.49
CA ARG A 195 -18.41 8.46 -8.38
C ARG A 195 -18.82 7.32 -7.41
N GLY A 196 -18.13 7.25 -6.23
CA GLY A 196 -18.39 6.23 -5.22
C GLY A 196 -17.91 4.81 -5.58
N ARG A 197 -17.09 4.66 -6.62
CA ARG A 197 -16.51 3.37 -7.04
C ARG A 197 -14.99 3.42 -6.93
N LEU A 198 -14.41 2.33 -6.42
CA LEU A 198 -12.97 2.12 -6.45
C LEU A 198 -12.54 1.88 -7.91
N THR A 199 -11.59 2.67 -8.40
CA THR A 199 -11.15 2.67 -9.81
C THR A 199 -9.69 2.35 -10.00
N GLY A 200 -8.91 2.25 -8.91
CA GLY A 200 -7.50 1.93 -9.02
C GLY A 200 -6.82 1.70 -7.69
N VAL A 201 -5.72 0.94 -7.74
CA VAL A 201 -4.78 0.73 -6.64
C VAL A 201 -3.40 1.15 -7.14
N VAL A 202 -2.70 1.94 -6.32
CA VAL A 202 -1.41 2.55 -6.68
C VAL A 202 -0.37 2.30 -5.58
N ASP A 203 0.89 2.61 -5.87
CA ASP A 203 2.03 2.47 -4.96
C ASP A 203 2.42 1.02 -4.64
N TRP A 204 2.82 0.32 -5.70
CA TRP A 204 3.17 -1.11 -5.67
C TRP A 204 4.63 -1.40 -5.31
N THR A 205 5.38 -0.41 -4.85
CA THR A 205 6.80 -0.53 -4.56
C THR A 205 7.13 -1.59 -3.51
N GLN A 206 6.28 -1.75 -2.50
CA GLN A 206 6.49 -2.71 -1.41
C GLN A 206 5.91 -4.10 -1.66
N ALA A 207 5.18 -4.30 -2.76
CA ALA A 207 4.51 -5.57 -3.02
C ALA A 207 5.48 -6.76 -2.96
N SER A 208 5.06 -7.82 -2.30
CA SER A 208 5.91 -8.96 -1.91
C SER A 208 5.12 -10.27 -1.97
N CYS A 209 5.83 -11.38 -1.77
CA CYS A 209 5.21 -12.66 -1.46
C CYS A 209 5.00 -12.74 0.05
N GLY A 210 3.76 -12.87 0.50
CA GLY A 210 3.45 -12.89 1.94
C GLY A 210 2.06 -13.43 2.27
N PRO A 211 1.75 -13.55 3.56
CA PRO A 211 0.43 -13.96 4.02
C PRO A 211 -0.59 -12.83 3.82
N PRO A 212 -1.81 -13.12 3.33
CA PRO A 212 -2.87 -12.12 3.16
C PRO A 212 -3.17 -11.31 4.43
N GLY A 213 -3.00 -11.93 5.59
CA GLY A 213 -3.24 -11.31 6.89
C GLY A 213 -2.46 -10.03 7.14
N LEU A 214 -1.28 -9.85 6.51
CA LEU A 214 -0.51 -8.59 6.60
C LEU A 214 -1.23 -7.42 5.95
N ASP A 215 -1.74 -7.59 4.71
CA ASP A 215 -2.49 -6.53 4.04
C ASP A 215 -3.82 -6.25 4.75
N LEU A 216 -4.48 -7.31 5.24
CA LEU A 216 -5.70 -7.17 6.03
C LEU A 216 -5.44 -6.36 7.31
N GLY A 217 -4.39 -6.70 8.05
CA GLY A 217 -4.00 -5.97 9.26
C GLY A 217 -3.62 -4.52 8.93
N HIS A 218 -2.88 -4.29 7.84
CA HIS A 218 -2.49 -2.95 7.40
C HIS A 218 -3.71 -2.07 7.07
N MET A 219 -4.66 -2.58 6.28
CA MET A 219 -5.89 -1.85 6.00
C MET A 219 -6.72 -1.62 7.27
N ARG A 220 -6.81 -2.60 8.16
CA ARG A 220 -7.65 -2.51 9.36
C ARG A 220 -7.18 -1.44 10.33
N TRP A 221 -5.87 -1.35 10.66
CA TRP A 221 -5.42 -0.29 11.56
C TRP A 221 -5.52 1.10 10.92
N ASN A 222 -5.36 1.24 9.57
CA ASN A 222 -5.65 2.49 8.86
C ASN A 222 -7.14 2.87 8.98
N LEU A 223 -8.05 1.90 8.80
CA LEU A 223 -9.48 2.16 8.98
C LEU A 223 -9.83 2.52 10.43
N VAL A 224 -9.15 1.92 11.41
CA VAL A 224 -9.33 2.30 12.83
C VAL A 224 -8.92 3.74 13.06
N ALA A 225 -7.79 4.18 12.52
CA ALA A 225 -7.33 5.57 12.64
C ALA A 225 -8.32 6.56 12.02
N ASP A 226 -8.77 6.29 10.80
CA ASP A 226 -9.57 7.26 10.03
C ASP A 226 -11.09 7.15 10.27
N HIS A 227 -11.60 5.92 10.53
CA HIS A 227 -13.04 5.60 10.50
C HIS A 227 -13.52 4.79 11.71
N GLY A 228 -12.63 4.42 12.64
CA GLY A 228 -12.93 3.66 13.84
C GLY A 228 -13.06 2.14 13.65
N GLN A 229 -13.15 1.41 14.76
CA GLN A 229 -13.13 -0.06 14.81
C GLN A 229 -14.22 -0.71 13.95
N GLN A 230 -15.42 -0.14 13.91
CA GLN A 230 -16.53 -0.71 13.14
C GLN A 230 -16.25 -0.77 11.63
N ALA A 231 -15.51 0.19 11.07
CA ALA A 231 -15.11 0.17 9.67
C ALA A 231 -14.11 -0.96 9.39
N ALA A 232 -13.13 -1.16 10.28
CA ALA A 232 -12.17 -2.25 10.21
C ALA A 232 -12.83 -3.63 10.28
N ASP A 233 -13.83 -3.79 11.16
CA ASP A 233 -14.56 -5.05 11.31
C ASP A 233 -15.45 -5.32 10.09
N ARG A 234 -16.10 -4.28 9.55
CA ARG A 234 -16.88 -4.38 8.31
C ARG A 234 -16.02 -4.77 7.12
N PHE A 235 -14.84 -4.18 6.98
CA PHE A 235 -13.88 -4.54 5.94
C PHE A 235 -13.51 -6.02 6.02
N LEU A 236 -13.16 -6.53 7.21
CA LEU A 236 -12.83 -7.94 7.41
C LEU A 236 -13.99 -8.88 7.09
N ALA A 237 -15.22 -8.50 7.49
CA ALA A 237 -16.43 -9.27 7.18
C ALA A 237 -16.68 -9.34 5.66
N CYS A 238 -16.51 -8.22 4.92
CA CYS A 238 -16.64 -8.20 3.48
C CYS A 238 -15.55 -9.05 2.78
N TYR A 239 -14.31 -9.02 3.29
CA TYR A 239 -13.25 -9.85 2.73
C TYR A 239 -13.53 -11.36 2.92
N ARG A 240 -13.98 -11.76 4.11
CA ARG A 240 -14.43 -13.13 4.38
C ARG A 240 -15.56 -13.56 3.45
N ALA A 241 -16.54 -12.68 3.24
CA ALA A 241 -17.66 -12.95 2.34
C ALA A 241 -17.21 -13.10 0.87
N ALA A 242 -16.25 -12.29 0.43
CA ALA A 242 -15.73 -12.32 -0.94
C ALA A 242 -14.86 -13.56 -1.22
N THR A 243 -14.11 -14.04 -0.23
CA THR A 243 -13.13 -15.12 -0.40
C THR A 243 -13.60 -16.48 0.11
N GLY A 244 -14.54 -16.52 1.05
CA GLY A 244 -14.94 -17.73 1.75
C GLY A 244 -13.89 -18.28 2.74
N ILE A 245 -12.77 -17.55 2.96
CA ILE A 245 -11.65 -17.98 3.79
C ILE A 245 -11.95 -17.70 5.26
N THR A 246 -11.69 -18.66 6.14
CA THR A 246 -11.61 -18.41 7.59
C THR A 246 -10.29 -17.69 7.91
N LEU A 247 -10.35 -16.72 8.80
CA LEU A 247 -9.20 -15.88 9.17
C LEU A 247 -8.99 -15.93 10.69
N ASP A 248 -8.91 -17.16 11.23
CA ASP A 248 -8.78 -17.37 12.68
C ASP A 248 -7.47 -16.77 13.22
N GLU A 249 -6.43 -16.74 12.38
CA GLU A 249 -5.13 -16.17 12.71
C GLU A 249 -5.03 -14.65 12.47
N GLN A 250 -6.12 -14.01 12.05
CA GLN A 250 -6.10 -12.57 11.76
C GLN A 250 -5.69 -11.71 12.96
N PRO A 251 -6.06 -12.01 14.21
CA PRO A 251 -5.59 -11.24 15.35
C PRO A 251 -4.06 -11.19 15.50
N TYR A 252 -3.35 -12.26 15.13
CA TYR A 252 -1.89 -12.27 15.09
C TYR A 252 -1.36 -11.27 14.04
N TRP A 253 -1.92 -11.31 12.82
CA TRP A 253 -1.49 -10.43 11.74
C TRP A 253 -1.85 -8.97 11.95
N ASP A 254 -2.96 -8.70 12.64
CA ASP A 254 -3.34 -7.36 13.08
C ASP A 254 -2.27 -6.74 13.99
N LEU A 255 -1.78 -7.51 14.97
CA LEU A 255 -0.70 -7.08 15.87
C LEU A 255 0.62 -6.90 15.12
N VAL A 256 1.00 -7.88 14.29
CA VAL A 256 2.26 -7.82 13.53
C VAL A 256 2.28 -6.63 12.58
N SER A 257 1.19 -6.37 11.86
CA SER A 257 1.09 -5.25 10.92
C SER A 257 1.11 -3.89 11.65
N LEU A 258 0.43 -3.77 12.78
CA LEU A 258 0.46 -2.54 13.59
C LEU A 258 1.86 -2.29 14.18
N LEU A 259 2.52 -3.33 14.68
CA LEU A 259 3.88 -3.24 15.21
C LEU A 259 4.90 -2.92 14.12
N ASP A 260 4.68 -3.37 12.88
CA ASP A 260 5.54 -3.06 11.73
C ASP A 260 5.58 -1.55 11.44
N LEU A 261 4.45 -0.86 11.65
CA LEU A 261 4.43 0.60 11.65
C LEU A 261 5.16 1.19 12.88
N LEU A 262 4.78 0.74 14.09
CA LEU A 262 5.12 1.44 15.33
C LEU A 262 6.55 1.17 15.80
N LEU A 263 7.11 0.00 15.54
CA LEU A 263 8.48 -0.35 15.93
C LEU A 263 9.53 0.01 14.87
N GLY A 264 9.09 0.36 13.66
CA GLY A 264 9.94 0.86 12.59
C GLY A 264 10.39 2.32 12.76
N VAL A 265 9.90 3.03 13.80
CA VAL A 265 10.20 4.43 14.06
C VAL A 265 10.71 4.64 15.49
N ASP A 266 11.74 5.45 15.63
CA ASP A 266 12.34 5.80 16.94
C ASP A 266 11.49 6.82 17.71
N ASP A 267 10.80 7.69 16.98
CA ASP A 267 9.91 8.73 17.49
C ASP A 267 8.55 8.59 16.80
N PRO A 268 7.41 8.61 17.54
CA PRO A 268 6.08 8.56 16.94
C PRO A 268 5.83 9.70 15.94
N GLY A 269 6.65 10.76 15.98
CA GLY A 269 6.61 11.87 15.03
C GLY A 269 5.22 12.47 14.89
N ASP A 270 4.63 12.29 13.72
CA ASP A 270 3.32 12.83 13.37
C ASP A 270 2.12 11.97 13.83
N ILE A 271 2.35 10.87 14.58
CA ILE A 271 1.24 10.07 15.11
C ILE A 271 0.60 10.84 16.27
N GLY A 272 -0.62 11.30 16.07
CA GLY A 272 -1.37 12.04 17.07
C GLY A 272 -1.69 11.19 18.30
N ALA A 273 -1.83 11.85 19.48
CA ALA A 273 -2.17 11.16 20.73
C ALA A 273 -3.53 10.42 20.66
N GLU A 274 -4.44 10.87 19.81
CA GLU A 274 -5.72 10.20 19.57
C GLU A 274 -5.52 8.90 18.76
N ASP A 275 -4.71 8.92 17.72
CA ASP A 275 -4.42 7.74 16.91
C ASP A 275 -3.67 6.69 17.74
N LEU A 276 -2.72 7.10 18.59
CA LEU A 276 -2.06 6.18 19.52
C LEU A 276 -3.05 5.49 20.47
N ARG A 277 -4.05 6.23 20.99
CA ARG A 277 -5.10 5.60 21.82
C ARG A 277 -5.93 4.60 21.02
N ARG A 278 -6.32 4.94 19.79
CA ARG A 278 -7.06 4.04 18.88
C ARG A 278 -6.25 2.77 18.58
N PHE A 279 -4.96 2.91 18.32
CA PHE A 279 -4.05 1.77 18.08
C PHE A 279 -3.89 0.90 19.34
N GLU A 280 -3.83 1.49 20.52
CA GLU A 280 -3.80 0.73 21.78
C GLU A 280 -5.08 -0.06 22.02
N ASP A 281 -6.24 0.52 21.74
CA ASP A 281 -7.53 -0.16 21.88
C ASP A 281 -7.70 -1.24 20.79
N TYR A 282 -7.19 -0.99 19.58
CA TYR A 282 -7.12 -1.99 18.52
C TYR A 282 -6.22 -3.18 18.89
N ALA A 283 -5.03 -2.91 19.44
CA ALA A 283 -4.13 -3.96 19.92
C ALA A 283 -4.76 -4.81 21.03
N LYS A 284 -5.50 -4.19 21.96
CA LYS A 284 -6.28 -4.91 22.99
C LYS A 284 -7.33 -5.83 22.38
N THR A 285 -8.05 -5.35 21.38
CA THR A 285 -9.07 -6.14 20.67
C THR A 285 -8.43 -7.34 20.00
N ALA A 286 -7.32 -7.15 19.30
CA ALA A 286 -6.57 -8.24 18.67
C ALA A 286 -6.04 -9.26 19.71
N LEU A 287 -5.45 -8.80 20.82
CA LEU A 287 -5.01 -9.67 21.91
C LEU A 287 -6.14 -10.50 22.52
N SER A 288 -7.35 -9.94 22.59
CA SER A 288 -8.52 -10.68 23.09
C SER A 288 -8.99 -11.75 22.12
N GLY A 289 -8.77 -11.59 20.82
CA GLY A 289 -9.10 -12.54 19.77
C GLY A 289 -8.14 -13.75 19.67
N LEU A 290 -6.99 -13.71 20.35
CA LEU A 290 -6.00 -14.79 20.36
C LEU A 290 -6.27 -15.87 21.45
N ARG A 291 -7.33 -15.74 22.24
CA ARG A 291 -7.68 -16.62 23.37
C ARG A 291 -8.52 -17.81 22.93
#